data_7e5ce9ed4d0dce95f5b1d8c6f508a96b
#
_entry.id   7e5ce9ed4d0dce95f5b1d8c6f508a96b
#
_cell.length_a   1.000
_cell.length_b   1.000
_cell.length_c   1.000
_cell.angle_alpha   90.00
_cell.angle_beta   90.00
_cell.angle_gamma   90.00
#
_symmetry.space_group_name_H-M   'P 1'
#
loop_
_entity.id
_entity.type
_entity.pdbx_description
1 polymer ?
#
loop_
_entity_poly.entity_id
_entity_poly.type
_entity_poly.pdbx_seq_one_letter_code
_entity_poly.pdbx_strand_id
1 'polypeptide(L)'
;MPSFDIVSQVNSMEIENAVNIANKELANRFDFKGSKAEIILEKNEIKLSAEDAFKVKTLSEIVMGKLAKRNISMKCIEQKDPDISPLGHARQVIKIKQGIESAIAKQVTGFIRDQKLKVTTQIQGEEVRVTGKNRDDLQAVIAAVRAHDFPVALQFQNFRD
;
A
#
# COMPACT_ATOMS: atom_id res chain seq x y z
N MET A 1 -6.53 30.52 -4.37
CA MET A 1 -6.84 29.91 -3.08
C MET A 1 -5.88 28.76 -2.82
N PRO A 2 -5.34 28.64 -1.60
CA PRO A 2 -4.47 27.51 -1.29
C PRO A 2 -5.18 26.17 -1.46
N SER A 3 -4.41 25.17 -1.87
CA SER A 3 -4.94 23.82 -2.10
C SER A 3 -3.85 22.77 -1.86
N PHE A 4 -4.27 21.54 -1.69
CA PHE A 4 -3.39 20.38 -1.72
C PHE A 4 -4.16 19.16 -2.20
N ASP A 5 -3.42 18.10 -2.49
CA ASP A 5 -4.01 16.84 -2.94
C ASP A 5 -3.81 15.75 -1.91
N ILE A 6 -4.85 14.97 -1.64
CA ILE A 6 -4.80 13.75 -0.84
C ILE A 6 -4.62 12.61 -1.82
N VAL A 7 -3.59 11.82 -1.63
CA VAL A 7 -3.23 10.71 -2.52
C VAL A 7 -2.98 9.45 -1.72
N SER A 8 -3.00 8.31 -2.39
CA SER A 8 -2.54 7.03 -1.84
C SER A 8 -1.52 6.45 -2.79
N GLN A 9 -0.25 6.65 -2.49
CA GLN A 9 0.86 6.25 -3.34
C GLN A 9 1.83 5.37 -2.57
N VAL A 10 2.51 4.51 -3.31
CA VAL A 10 3.56 3.65 -2.79
C VAL A 10 4.83 3.96 -3.56
N ASN A 11 5.95 4.06 -2.86
CA ASN A 11 7.24 4.23 -3.51
C ASN A 11 7.64 2.91 -4.17
N SER A 12 7.55 2.84 -5.49
CA SER A 12 7.85 1.62 -6.25
C SER A 12 9.29 1.16 -6.08
N MET A 13 10.24 2.09 -5.90
CA MET A 13 11.64 1.74 -5.66
C MET A 13 11.82 1.04 -4.32
N GLU A 14 11.08 1.46 -3.29
CA GLU A 14 11.13 0.81 -1.98
C GLU A 14 10.52 -0.60 -2.03
N ILE A 15 9.48 -0.80 -2.81
CA ILE A 15 8.91 -2.14 -3.05
C ILE A 15 9.95 -3.02 -3.75
N GLU A 16 10.59 -2.51 -4.79
CA GLU A 16 11.63 -3.23 -5.53
C GLU A 16 12.82 -3.58 -4.62
N ASN A 17 13.26 -2.64 -3.80
CA ASN A 17 14.35 -2.88 -2.84
C ASN A 17 13.96 -3.97 -1.83
N ALA A 18 12.75 -3.94 -1.31
CA ALA A 18 12.26 -4.94 -0.36
C ALA A 18 12.26 -6.33 -0.99
N VAL A 19 11.78 -6.45 -2.22
CA VAL A 19 11.74 -7.72 -2.94
C VAL A 19 13.16 -8.23 -3.23
N ASN A 20 14.07 -7.34 -3.63
CA ASN A 20 15.47 -7.71 -3.89
C ASN A 20 16.15 -8.24 -2.61
N ILE A 21 15.91 -7.59 -1.48
CA ILE A 21 16.46 -8.05 -0.19
C ILE A 21 15.84 -9.38 0.21
N ALA A 22 14.54 -9.56 -0.01
CA ALA A 22 13.86 -10.82 0.26
C ALA A 22 14.45 -11.96 -0.58
N ASN A 23 14.74 -11.71 -1.86
CA ASN A 23 15.39 -12.69 -2.73
C ASN A 23 16.81 -13.03 -2.29
N LYS A 24 17.56 -12.03 -1.80
CA LYS A 24 18.89 -12.29 -1.25
C LYS A 24 18.82 -13.17 0.00
N GLU A 25 17.88 -12.91 0.89
CA GLU A 25 17.68 -13.74 2.07
C GLU A 25 17.30 -15.16 1.66
N LEU A 26 16.37 -15.31 0.71
CA LEU A 26 15.94 -16.61 0.19
C LEU A 26 17.12 -17.41 -0.34
N ALA A 27 17.99 -16.78 -1.13
CA ALA A 27 19.16 -17.43 -1.72
C ALA A 27 20.13 -17.94 -0.66
N ASN A 28 20.17 -17.31 0.52
CA ASN A 28 21.10 -17.63 1.60
C ASN A 28 20.47 -18.48 2.71
N ARG A 29 19.17 -18.77 2.64
CA ARG A 29 18.50 -19.58 3.66
C ARG A 29 18.75 -21.06 3.43
N PHE A 30 19.21 -21.70 4.47
CA PHE A 30 19.50 -23.14 4.44
C PHE A 30 18.25 -23.98 4.19
N ASP A 31 17.10 -23.58 4.78
CA ASP A 31 15.85 -24.30 4.64
C ASP A 31 15.25 -24.24 3.21
N PHE A 32 15.78 -23.38 2.35
CA PHE A 32 15.39 -23.30 0.93
C PHE A 32 16.46 -23.79 -0.03
N LYS A 33 17.51 -24.40 0.48
CA LYS A 33 18.57 -24.92 -0.37
C LYS A 33 18.03 -26.02 -1.29
N GLY A 34 18.23 -25.84 -2.60
CA GLY A 34 17.70 -26.76 -3.60
C GLY A 34 16.20 -26.63 -3.87
N SER A 35 15.53 -25.68 -3.22
CA SER A 35 14.10 -25.41 -3.43
C SER A 35 13.87 -24.67 -4.74
N LYS A 36 12.69 -24.87 -5.32
CA LYS A 36 12.21 -24.10 -6.49
C LYS A 36 11.39 -22.89 -6.06
N ALA A 37 11.53 -22.44 -4.83
CA ALA A 37 10.81 -21.29 -4.31
C ALA A 37 11.21 -20.01 -5.06
N GLU A 38 10.22 -19.18 -5.38
CA GLU A 38 10.43 -17.94 -6.12
C GLU A 38 9.63 -16.79 -5.53
N ILE A 39 10.23 -15.60 -5.59
CA ILE A 39 9.59 -14.32 -5.26
C ILE A 39 9.76 -13.44 -6.49
N ILE A 40 8.66 -13.10 -7.17
CA ILE A 40 8.69 -12.33 -8.40
C ILE A 40 7.81 -11.09 -8.25
N LEU A 41 8.39 -9.91 -8.55
CA LEU A 41 7.65 -8.66 -8.59
C LEU A 41 7.25 -8.37 -10.04
N GLU A 42 5.96 -8.28 -10.28
CA GLU A 42 5.41 -7.88 -11.58
C GLU A 42 4.36 -6.79 -11.39
N LYS A 43 4.63 -5.61 -11.93
CA LYS A 43 3.75 -4.46 -11.78
C LYS A 43 3.47 -4.21 -10.29
N ASN A 44 2.20 -4.27 -9.87
CA ASN A 44 1.80 -4.04 -8.49
C ASN A 44 1.48 -5.36 -7.76
N GLU A 45 2.12 -6.46 -8.16
CA GLU A 45 1.92 -7.75 -7.55
C GLU A 45 3.25 -8.43 -7.22
N ILE A 46 3.33 -9.02 -6.03
CA ILE A 46 4.45 -9.88 -5.65
C ILE A 46 3.93 -11.30 -5.67
N LYS A 47 4.49 -12.12 -6.56
CA LYS A 47 4.07 -13.51 -6.74
C LYS A 47 5.03 -14.45 -6.03
N LEU A 48 4.48 -15.27 -5.15
CA LEU A 48 5.21 -16.26 -4.37
C LEU A 48 4.84 -17.64 -4.86
N SER A 49 5.82 -18.51 -5.03
CA SER A 49 5.58 -19.91 -5.38
C SER A 49 6.62 -20.83 -4.73
N ALA A 50 6.21 -22.01 -4.36
CA ALA A 50 7.08 -23.02 -3.77
C ALA A 50 6.43 -24.41 -3.85
N GLU A 51 7.16 -25.43 -3.42
CA GLU A 51 6.73 -26.83 -3.50
C GLU A 51 5.58 -27.16 -2.56
N ASP A 52 5.38 -26.39 -1.50
CA ASP A 52 4.31 -26.63 -0.54
C ASP A 52 3.83 -25.34 0.12
N ALA A 53 2.72 -25.44 0.84
CA ALA A 53 2.07 -24.30 1.48
C ALA A 53 2.92 -23.72 2.61
N PHE A 54 3.65 -24.55 3.34
CA PHE A 54 4.51 -24.09 4.44
C PHE A 54 5.61 -23.18 3.92
N LYS A 55 6.26 -23.57 2.82
CA LYS A 55 7.31 -22.74 2.21
C LYS A 55 6.77 -21.43 1.67
N VAL A 56 5.58 -21.42 1.06
CA VAL A 56 4.95 -20.17 0.60
C VAL A 56 4.65 -19.27 1.79
N LYS A 57 4.17 -19.82 2.91
CA LYS A 57 3.96 -19.03 4.13
C LYS A 57 5.26 -18.39 4.60
N THR A 58 6.36 -19.12 4.57
CA THR A 58 7.68 -18.59 4.94
C THR A 58 8.11 -17.47 3.99
N LEU A 59 7.92 -17.66 2.67
CA LEU A 59 8.20 -16.61 1.70
C LEU A 59 7.38 -15.34 1.98
N SER A 60 6.11 -15.50 2.29
CA SER A 60 5.23 -14.38 2.64
C SER A 60 5.76 -13.63 3.86
N GLU A 61 6.17 -14.34 4.91
CA GLU A 61 6.73 -13.73 6.12
C GLU A 61 8.01 -12.93 5.81
N ILE A 62 8.89 -13.50 4.97
CA ILE A 62 10.12 -12.82 4.55
C ILE A 62 9.78 -11.51 3.83
N VAL A 63 8.91 -11.57 2.83
CA VAL A 63 8.52 -10.40 2.02
C VAL A 63 7.85 -9.34 2.89
N MET A 64 6.88 -9.73 3.70
CA MET A 64 6.16 -8.79 4.57
C MET A 64 7.10 -8.11 5.55
N GLY A 65 8.06 -8.85 6.11
CA GLY A 65 9.08 -8.27 6.99
C GLY A 65 9.96 -7.24 6.30
N LYS A 66 10.34 -7.49 5.05
CA LYS A 66 11.17 -6.54 4.28
C LYS A 66 10.38 -5.30 3.89
N LEU A 67 9.11 -5.47 3.51
CA LEU A 67 8.22 -4.33 3.23
C LEU A 67 8.07 -3.45 4.46
N ALA A 68 7.84 -4.05 5.63
CA ALA A 68 7.69 -3.30 6.88
C ALA A 68 8.96 -2.51 7.22
N LYS A 69 10.14 -3.08 7.01
CA LYS A 69 11.42 -2.40 7.26
C LYS A 69 11.65 -1.21 6.33
N ARG A 70 11.01 -1.22 5.16
CA ARG A 70 11.07 -0.12 4.20
C ARG A 70 9.95 0.89 4.41
N ASN A 71 9.24 0.82 5.53
CA ASN A 71 8.16 1.73 5.91
C ASN A 71 6.97 1.71 4.93
N ILE A 72 6.74 0.58 4.28
CA ILE A 72 5.55 0.39 3.47
C ILE A 72 4.38 0.10 4.40
N SER A 73 3.33 0.91 4.33
CA SER A 73 2.14 0.71 5.17
C SER A 73 1.43 -0.59 4.81
N MET A 74 1.00 -1.33 5.82
CA MET A 74 0.18 -2.53 5.62
C MET A 74 -1.14 -2.22 4.92
N LYS A 75 -1.63 -0.99 5.01
CA LYS A 75 -2.84 -0.55 4.29
C LYS A 75 -2.65 -0.52 2.77
N CYS A 76 -1.41 -0.50 2.28
CA CYS A 76 -1.09 -0.57 0.85
C CYS A 76 -1.00 -2.00 0.33
N ILE A 77 -1.14 -2.99 1.20
CA ILE A 77 -0.85 -4.39 0.88
C ILE A 77 -2.10 -5.23 1.06
N GLU A 78 -2.43 -6.03 0.06
CA GLU A 78 -3.49 -7.02 0.13
C GLU A 78 -2.88 -8.40 -0.09
N GLN A 79 -2.85 -9.20 0.97
CA GLN A 79 -2.36 -10.56 0.94
C GLN A 79 -3.49 -11.50 0.53
N LYS A 80 -3.41 -12.07 -0.66
CA LYS A 80 -4.41 -13.03 -1.13
C LYS A 80 -4.20 -14.38 -0.47
N ASP A 81 -5.25 -15.21 -0.43
CA ASP A 81 -5.13 -16.55 0.08
C ASP A 81 -4.25 -17.40 -0.82
N PRO A 82 -3.45 -18.33 -0.25
CA PRO A 82 -2.64 -19.23 -1.07
C PRO A 82 -3.50 -20.15 -1.93
N ASP A 83 -3.06 -20.39 -3.15
CA ASP A 83 -3.64 -21.37 -4.06
C ASP A 83 -2.76 -22.62 -4.05
N ILE A 84 -3.31 -23.74 -3.65
CA ILE A 84 -2.57 -25.00 -3.50
C ILE A 84 -3.07 -25.99 -4.56
N SER A 85 -2.14 -26.44 -5.42
CA SER A 85 -2.47 -27.41 -6.46
C SER A 85 -2.67 -28.80 -5.87
N PRO A 86 -3.35 -29.72 -6.61
CA PRO A 86 -3.52 -31.10 -6.15
C PRO A 86 -2.20 -31.84 -5.86
N LEU A 87 -1.10 -31.42 -6.48
CA LEU A 87 0.24 -31.99 -6.24
C LEU A 87 0.96 -31.36 -5.07
N GLY A 88 0.31 -30.40 -4.36
CA GLY A 88 0.90 -29.74 -3.21
C GLY A 88 1.63 -28.44 -3.51
N HIS A 89 1.94 -28.16 -4.78
CA HIS A 89 2.57 -26.91 -5.16
C HIS A 89 1.70 -25.71 -4.78
N ALA A 90 2.31 -24.71 -4.15
CA ALA A 90 1.56 -23.56 -3.62
C ALA A 90 2.01 -22.25 -4.25
N ARG A 91 1.05 -21.35 -4.43
CA ARG A 91 1.27 -19.99 -4.95
C ARG A 91 0.48 -19.01 -4.12
N GLN A 92 1.00 -17.80 -3.99
CA GLN A 92 0.30 -16.71 -3.31
C GLN A 92 0.64 -15.39 -3.99
N VAL A 93 -0.35 -14.49 -4.04
CA VAL A 93 -0.14 -13.14 -4.58
C VAL A 93 -0.27 -12.14 -3.45
N ILE A 94 0.69 -11.23 -3.36
CA ILE A 94 0.63 -10.06 -2.49
C ILE A 94 0.43 -8.86 -3.41
N LYS A 95 -0.73 -8.24 -3.31
CA LYS A 95 -1.09 -7.12 -4.18
C LYS A 95 -0.73 -5.80 -3.52
N ILE A 96 -0.09 -4.91 -4.27
CA ILE A 96 0.24 -3.56 -3.83
C ILE A 96 -0.86 -2.63 -4.33
N LYS A 97 -1.55 -1.97 -3.40
CA LYS A 97 -2.66 -1.07 -3.72
C LYS A 97 -2.15 0.36 -3.83
N GLN A 98 -2.49 1.03 -4.92
CA GLN A 98 -2.19 2.45 -5.14
C GLN A 98 -3.42 3.16 -5.65
N GLY A 99 -3.49 4.47 -5.37
CA GLY A 99 -4.63 5.30 -5.75
C GLY A 99 -5.78 5.20 -4.75
N ILE A 100 -6.66 6.19 -4.79
CA ILE A 100 -7.86 6.21 -3.95
C ILE A 100 -9.04 5.81 -4.81
N GLU A 101 -9.63 4.65 -4.54
CA GLU A 101 -10.82 4.21 -5.25
C GLU A 101 -12.00 5.14 -4.99
N SER A 102 -12.94 5.21 -5.91
CA SER A 102 -14.09 6.11 -5.84
C SER A 102 -14.85 6.00 -4.51
N ALA A 103 -15.09 4.78 -4.03
CA ALA A 103 -15.79 4.57 -2.76
C ALA A 103 -15.01 5.17 -1.58
N ILE A 104 -13.69 4.98 -1.55
CA ILE A 104 -12.83 5.52 -0.50
C ILE A 104 -12.74 7.04 -0.61
N ALA A 105 -12.64 7.57 -1.84
CA ALA A 105 -12.63 9.02 -2.08
C ALA A 105 -13.90 9.68 -1.51
N LYS A 106 -15.05 9.04 -1.68
CA LYS A 106 -16.31 9.52 -1.12
C LYS A 106 -16.30 9.47 0.41
N GLN A 107 -15.69 8.46 1.02
CA GLN A 107 -15.53 8.42 2.47
C GLN A 107 -14.67 9.58 2.97
N VAL A 108 -13.58 9.87 2.28
CA VAL A 108 -12.67 10.97 2.63
C VAL A 108 -13.37 12.31 2.50
N THR A 109 -14.02 12.57 1.38
CA THR A 109 -14.72 13.84 1.17
C THR A 109 -15.90 14.04 2.14
N GLY A 110 -16.64 12.95 2.41
CA GLY A 110 -17.73 12.98 3.39
C GLY A 110 -17.22 13.26 4.80
N PHE A 111 -16.11 12.63 5.20
CA PHE A 111 -15.48 12.88 6.47
C PHE A 111 -15.05 14.34 6.62
N ILE A 112 -14.41 14.91 5.59
CA ILE A 112 -13.96 16.31 5.61
C ILE A 112 -15.16 17.24 5.73
N ARG A 113 -16.24 16.99 5.00
CA ARG A 113 -17.47 17.79 5.07
C ARG A 113 -18.06 17.75 6.48
N ASP A 114 -18.05 16.60 7.12
CA ASP A 114 -18.58 16.43 8.48
C ASP A 114 -17.78 17.18 9.53
N GLN A 115 -16.53 17.54 9.25
CA GLN A 115 -15.72 18.37 10.14
C GLN A 115 -16.14 19.83 10.12
N LYS A 116 -16.99 20.24 9.18
CA LYS A 116 -17.51 21.61 9.05
C LYS A 116 -16.42 22.67 8.92
N LEU A 117 -15.31 22.29 8.27
CA LEU A 117 -14.21 23.20 7.98
C LEU A 117 -14.53 24.00 6.71
N LYS A 118 -13.93 25.20 6.61
CA LYS A 118 -14.21 26.11 5.48
C LYS A 118 -13.37 25.74 4.25
N VAL A 119 -13.58 24.53 3.76
CA VAL A 119 -12.86 24.00 2.60
C VAL A 119 -13.85 23.37 1.62
N THR A 120 -13.41 23.24 0.36
CA THR A 120 -14.13 22.48 -0.65
C THR A 120 -13.26 21.30 -1.07
N THR A 121 -13.91 20.21 -1.45
CA THR A 121 -13.23 19.00 -1.90
C THR A 121 -13.69 18.64 -3.31
N GLN A 122 -12.78 18.09 -4.10
CA GLN A 122 -13.07 17.63 -5.45
C GLN A 122 -12.32 16.32 -5.69
N ILE A 123 -13.06 15.30 -6.12
CA ILE A 123 -12.46 14.03 -6.51
C ILE A 123 -11.93 14.17 -7.93
N GLN A 124 -10.62 13.94 -8.11
CA GLN A 124 -9.95 14.02 -9.40
C GLN A 124 -9.24 12.69 -9.66
N GLY A 125 -9.86 11.82 -10.48
CA GLY A 125 -9.29 10.49 -10.72
C GLY A 125 -9.16 9.69 -9.43
N GLU A 126 -7.93 9.36 -9.07
CA GLU A 126 -7.60 8.58 -7.86
C GLU A 126 -7.09 9.46 -6.72
N GLU A 127 -7.36 10.76 -6.78
CA GLU A 127 -6.92 11.74 -5.80
C GLU A 127 -8.08 12.59 -5.32
N VAL A 128 -7.90 13.26 -4.17
CA VAL A 128 -8.86 14.23 -3.65
C VAL A 128 -8.16 15.57 -3.50
N ARG A 129 -8.66 16.59 -4.19
CA ARG A 129 -8.16 17.97 -4.05
C ARG A 129 -8.95 18.71 -2.99
N VAL A 130 -8.24 19.35 -2.07
CA VAL A 130 -8.82 20.18 -1.01
C VAL A 130 -8.40 21.63 -1.22
N THR A 131 -9.37 22.53 -1.27
CA THR A 131 -9.15 23.95 -1.49
C THR A 131 -9.79 24.73 -0.34
N GLY A 132 -9.08 25.74 0.17
CA GLY A 132 -9.56 26.59 1.25
C GLY A 132 -9.10 28.03 1.07
N LYS A 133 -9.70 28.96 1.82
CA LYS A 133 -9.33 30.37 1.75
C LYS A 133 -7.98 30.66 2.40
N ASN A 134 -7.60 29.87 3.38
CA ASN A 134 -6.34 30.10 4.11
C ASN A 134 -5.68 28.76 4.47
N ARG A 135 -4.39 28.84 4.79
CA ARG A 135 -3.60 27.65 5.11
C ARG A 135 -4.02 26.98 6.41
N ASP A 136 -4.52 27.75 7.39
CA ASP A 136 -4.94 27.19 8.66
C ASP A 136 -6.10 26.21 8.48
N ASP A 137 -7.05 26.52 7.59
CA ASP A 137 -8.15 25.62 7.29
C ASP A 137 -7.64 24.33 6.63
N LEU A 138 -6.63 24.43 5.75
CA LEU A 138 -6.02 23.25 5.14
C LEU A 138 -5.26 22.40 6.15
N GLN A 139 -4.54 23.04 7.07
CA GLN A 139 -3.83 22.30 8.13
C GLN A 139 -4.81 21.58 9.06
N ALA A 140 -5.96 22.18 9.33
CA ALA A 140 -6.99 21.53 10.12
C ALA A 140 -7.54 20.27 9.44
N VAL A 141 -7.70 20.31 8.10
CA VAL A 141 -8.11 19.14 7.33
C VAL A 141 -7.05 18.03 7.42
N ILE A 142 -5.78 18.37 7.25
CA ILE A 142 -4.68 17.41 7.33
C ILE A 142 -4.67 16.74 8.71
N ALA A 143 -4.78 17.51 9.77
CA ALA A 143 -4.79 16.97 11.13
C ALA A 143 -5.98 16.02 11.36
N ALA A 144 -7.17 16.40 10.90
CA ALA A 144 -8.38 15.58 11.05
C ALA A 144 -8.26 14.27 10.26
N VAL A 145 -7.77 14.32 9.04
CA VAL A 145 -7.61 13.13 8.19
C VAL A 145 -6.55 12.19 8.76
N ARG A 146 -5.43 12.73 9.26
CA ARG A 146 -4.39 11.91 9.91
C ARG A 146 -4.89 11.20 11.15
N ALA A 147 -5.79 11.85 11.91
CA ALA A 147 -6.32 11.29 13.14
C ALA A 147 -7.38 10.22 12.90
N HIS A 148 -7.94 10.15 11.70
CA HIS A 148 -8.97 9.18 11.35
C HIS A 148 -8.34 7.95 10.69
N ASP A 149 -8.90 6.77 10.97
CA ASP A 149 -8.41 5.51 10.41
C ASP A 149 -9.15 5.16 9.12
N PHE A 150 -8.59 5.55 7.99
CA PHE A 150 -9.11 5.15 6.68
C PHE A 150 -8.56 3.79 6.25
N PRO A 151 -9.26 3.06 5.38
CA PRO A 151 -8.82 1.73 4.95
C PRO A 151 -7.63 1.73 3.98
N VAL A 152 -7.14 2.89 3.59
CA VAL A 152 -5.94 3.04 2.74
C VAL A 152 -4.99 4.04 3.38
N ALA A 153 -3.71 3.92 3.04
CA ALA A 153 -2.71 4.91 3.48
C ALA A 153 -2.89 6.20 2.67
N LEU A 154 -2.93 7.33 3.34
CA LEU A 154 -3.12 8.63 2.72
C LEU A 154 -1.89 9.51 2.92
N GLN A 155 -1.49 10.21 1.87
CA GLN A 155 -0.44 11.21 1.90
C GLN A 155 -1.00 12.53 1.38
N PHE A 156 -0.31 13.61 1.72
CA PHE A 156 -0.68 14.97 1.35
C PHE A 156 0.44 15.57 0.54
N GLN A 157 0.13 16.05 -0.65
CA GLN A 157 1.14 16.58 -1.56
C GLN A 157 0.58 17.68 -2.44
N ASN A 158 1.44 18.23 -3.30
CA ASN A 158 1.06 19.20 -4.32
C ASN A 158 0.45 20.46 -3.71
N PHE A 159 1.08 20.96 -2.64
CA PHE A 159 0.64 22.17 -1.97
C PHE A 159 0.81 23.38 -2.89
N ARG A 160 -0.25 24.18 -3.00
CA ARG A 160 -0.30 25.41 -3.80
C ARG A 160 -0.87 26.55 -2.98
N ASP A 161 -0.40 27.75 -3.28
CA ASP A 161 -0.92 28.98 -2.65
C ASP A 161 -2.05 29.62 -3.42
#